data_be4810895af7ccaf3be7a4b993ea0985
#
_entry.id   be4810895af7ccaf3be7a4b993ea0985
#
_cell.length_a   1.000
_cell.length_b   1.000
_cell.length_c   1.000
_cell.angle_alpha   90.00
_cell.angle_beta   90.00
_cell.angle_gamma   90.00
#
_symmetry.space_group_name_H-M   'P 1'
#
loop_
_entity.id
_entity.type
_entity.pdbx_description
1 polymer ?
#
loop_
_entity_poly.entity_id
_entity_poly.type
_entity_poly.pdbx_seq_one_letter_code
_entity_poly.pdbx_strand_id
1 'polypeptide(L)'
;VLVHECDEDALSFLKTICTKHNLVGLKVSTGDNRIGIKDASNEIDDVLKSNVDLGAIFLAESIDQNGISGIDLCVNIRKARPELPIFLRRTSSDSDEDLPEEVKSAVTGCYNTNNAKVLDELIDSYICSMYYPIELAQGIQEISTDAFSNIIHNTKINCDLPYLVKDQIIYGELFSLIPLESNWCRGYMMLQTTENEILELIRSGRTGISSERPDSRDTNSILNEITNMIWGGIKSRYFSSQESASEAHRTQVPIIVNHSQKHISFGSTEPQLCFKYILKDPEKKFSDIVLYQRLVFNLSWSPEKFAESDQTVDDFVDGGELEFF
;
A
#
# COMPACT_ATOMS: atom_id res chain seq x y z
N VAL A 1 15.57 7.80 -1.63
CA VAL A 1 14.72 8.26 -2.74
C VAL A 1 15.55 8.45 -3.99
N LEU A 2 15.00 8.17 -5.16
CA LEU A 2 15.62 8.44 -6.45
C LEU A 2 15.28 9.86 -6.90
N VAL A 3 16.28 10.61 -7.42
CA VAL A 3 16.10 11.98 -7.90
C VAL A 3 16.56 12.06 -9.35
N HIS A 4 15.62 12.32 -10.25
CA HIS A 4 15.90 12.58 -11.67
C HIS A 4 15.52 14.02 -12.02
N GLU A 5 16.50 14.91 -11.89
CA GLU A 5 16.35 16.34 -12.01
C GLU A 5 17.61 16.96 -12.63
N CYS A 6 17.44 17.90 -13.55
CA CYS A 6 18.53 18.59 -14.23
C CYS A 6 18.65 20.07 -13.84
N ASP A 7 17.59 20.68 -13.31
CA ASP A 7 17.59 22.05 -12.84
C ASP A 7 18.34 22.18 -11.50
N GLU A 8 19.37 23.01 -11.43
CA GLU A 8 20.21 23.19 -10.25
C GLU A 8 19.46 23.80 -9.06
N ASP A 9 18.52 24.71 -9.31
CA ASP A 9 17.70 25.34 -8.26
C ASP A 9 16.72 24.30 -7.68
N ALA A 10 16.09 23.48 -8.54
CA ALA A 10 15.25 22.40 -8.12
C ALA A 10 16.03 21.29 -7.36
N LEU A 11 17.24 20.99 -7.77
CA LEU A 11 18.13 20.07 -7.04
C LEU A 11 18.49 20.59 -5.65
N SER A 12 18.76 21.90 -5.53
CA SER A 12 19.04 22.54 -4.24
C SER A 12 17.82 22.49 -3.33
N PHE A 13 16.64 22.76 -3.88
CA PHE A 13 15.36 22.63 -3.18
C PHE A 13 15.14 21.20 -2.68
N LEU A 14 15.29 20.18 -3.56
CA LEU A 14 15.15 18.77 -3.18
C LEU A 14 16.16 18.31 -2.13
N LYS A 15 17.41 18.80 -2.17
CA LYS A 15 18.39 18.52 -1.12
C LYS A 15 17.94 19.04 0.24
N THR A 16 17.35 20.23 0.29
CA THR A 16 16.81 20.83 1.52
C THR A 16 15.66 19.98 2.07
N ILE A 17 14.73 19.57 1.20
CA ILE A 17 13.62 18.70 1.56
C ILE A 17 14.11 17.32 2.03
N CYS A 18 15.01 16.68 1.30
CA CYS A 18 15.59 15.40 1.71
C CYS A 18 16.26 15.50 3.08
N THR A 19 17.01 16.56 3.35
CA THR A 19 17.66 16.78 4.66
C THR A 19 16.62 16.95 5.77
N LYS A 20 15.54 17.69 5.51
CA LYS A 20 14.45 17.91 6.48
C LYS A 20 13.76 16.61 6.88
N HIS A 21 13.54 15.70 5.93
CA HIS A 21 12.85 14.42 6.14
C HIS A 21 13.83 13.24 6.35
N ASN A 22 15.12 13.47 6.58
CA ASN A 22 16.16 12.45 6.72
C ASN A 22 16.22 11.44 5.55
N LEU A 23 15.93 11.90 4.32
CA LEU A 23 15.97 11.09 3.12
C LEU A 23 17.36 11.14 2.48
N VAL A 24 17.84 9.99 2.01
CA VAL A 24 19.02 9.91 1.17
C VAL A 24 18.62 9.99 -0.30
N GLY A 25 19.04 11.05 -1.00
CA GLY A 25 18.79 11.25 -2.42
C GLY A 25 19.85 10.55 -3.29
N LEU A 26 19.42 9.64 -4.14
CA LEU A 26 20.25 9.06 -5.21
C LEU A 26 19.97 9.84 -6.49
N LYS A 27 20.94 10.61 -6.98
CA LYS A 27 20.82 11.33 -8.25
C LYS A 27 21.14 10.38 -9.40
N VAL A 28 20.20 10.28 -10.36
CA VAL A 28 20.49 9.69 -11.67
C VAL A 28 21.29 10.71 -12.49
N SER A 29 22.51 10.37 -12.85
CA SER A 29 23.31 11.17 -13.77
C SER A 29 22.91 10.81 -15.17
N THR A 30 22.29 11.73 -15.92
CA THR A 30 22.26 11.61 -17.36
C THR A 30 23.69 11.74 -17.85
N GLY A 31 24.33 10.60 -18.17
CA GLY A 31 25.67 10.54 -18.71
C GLY A 31 25.79 11.41 -19.95
N ASP A 32 27.02 11.82 -20.25
CA ASP A 32 27.46 12.68 -21.35
C ASP A 32 26.46 12.84 -22.51
N ASN A 33 26.21 14.06 -22.94
CA ASN A 33 25.28 14.58 -23.97
C ASN A 33 25.21 13.82 -25.34
N ARG A 34 25.49 12.53 -25.40
CA ARG A 34 25.55 11.73 -26.65
C ARG A 34 24.66 10.47 -26.67
N ILE A 35 23.92 10.21 -25.59
CA ILE A 35 23.18 8.97 -25.44
C ILE A 35 21.70 9.21 -25.66
N GLY A 36 21.07 8.43 -26.54
CA GLY A 36 19.68 8.62 -26.98
C GLY A 36 18.66 8.12 -25.95
N ILE A 37 17.37 8.43 -26.18
CA ILE A 37 16.22 8.16 -25.30
C ILE A 37 16.17 6.72 -24.74
N LYS A 38 16.69 5.73 -25.48
CA LYS A 38 16.74 4.32 -25.02
C LYS A 38 17.72 4.09 -23.86
N ASP A 39 18.72 4.91 -23.73
CA ASP A 39 19.79 4.69 -22.75
C ASP A 39 19.41 5.28 -21.38
N ALA A 40 18.71 6.42 -21.35
CA ALA A 40 18.23 7.01 -20.09
C ALA A 40 17.15 6.15 -19.42
N SER A 41 16.28 5.49 -20.18
CA SER A 41 15.31 4.54 -19.66
C SER A 41 16.01 3.30 -19.08
N ASN A 42 17.04 2.80 -19.75
CA ASN A 42 17.80 1.65 -19.26
C ASN A 42 18.59 1.96 -17.98
N GLU A 43 19.17 3.17 -17.88
CA GLU A 43 19.86 3.58 -16.63
C GLU A 43 18.90 3.66 -15.44
N ILE A 44 17.70 4.22 -15.64
CA ILE A 44 16.69 4.25 -14.58
C ILE A 44 16.26 2.83 -14.21
N ASP A 45 16.00 1.96 -15.18
CA ASP A 45 15.63 0.57 -14.94
C ASP A 45 16.72 -0.19 -14.17
N ASP A 46 17.99 0.04 -14.48
CA ASP A 46 19.11 -0.59 -13.77
C ASP A 46 19.23 -0.06 -12.34
N VAL A 47 19.01 1.24 -12.12
CA VAL A 47 18.99 1.83 -10.78
C VAL A 47 17.80 1.31 -9.97
N LEU A 48 16.62 1.18 -10.59
CA LEU A 48 15.42 0.64 -9.93
C LEU A 48 15.59 -0.83 -9.53
N LYS A 49 16.27 -1.64 -10.35
CA LYS A 49 16.58 -3.04 -10.04
C LYS A 49 17.64 -3.19 -8.96
N SER A 50 18.62 -2.27 -8.94
CA SER A 50 19.75 -2.34 -8.01
C SER A 50 19.42 -1.77 -6.62
N ASN A 51 18.34 -1.00 -6.49
CA ASN A 51 17.95 -0.36 -5.24
C ASN A 51 16.52 -0.74 -4.88
N VAL A 52 16.38 -1.89 -4.24
CA VAL A 52 15.07 -2.43 -3.81
C VAL A 52 14.43 -1.61 -2.69
N ASP A 53 15.23 -0.89 -1.90
CA ASP A 53 14.84 -0.10 -0.73
C ASP A 53 14.50 1.37 -1.05
N LEU A 54 14.17 1.70 -2.30
CA LEU A 54 13.74 3.04 -2.68
C LEU A 54 12.39 3.37 -2.05
N GLY A 55 12.32 4.50 -1.33
CA GLY A 55 11.09 4.99 -0.72
C GLY A 55 10.22 5.84 -1.62
N ALA A 56 10.78 6.47 -2.63
CA ALA A 56 10.05 7.31 -3.61
C ALA A 56 10.95 7.72 -4.78
N ILE A 57 10.32 8.30 -5.79
CA ILE A 57 10.98 8.87 -6.96
C ILE A 57 10.55 10.33 -7.12
N PHE A 58 11.51 11.23 -7.18
CA PHE A 58 11.30 12.63 -7.57
C PHE A 58 11.72 12.80 -9.04
N LEU A 59 10.78 13.21 -9.86
CA LEU A 59 10.94 13.27 -11.31
C LEU A 59 10.57 14.66 -11.82
N ALA A 60 11.41 15.27 -12.65
CA ALA A 60 11.06 16.50 -13.33
C ALA A 60 10.15 16.24 -14.53
N GLU A 61 9.19 17.13 -14.81
CA GLU A 61 8.30 17.06 -15.97
C GLU A 61 9.10 17.07 -17.28
N SER A 62 10.17 17.84 -17.36
CA SER A 62 11.13 17.89 -18.47
C SER A 62 12.52 17.64 -17.94
N ILE A 63 13.22 16.67 -18.52
CA ILE A 63 14.46 16.13 -17.94
C ILE A 63 15.69 16.62 -18.69
N ASP A 64 15.62 16.90 -20.01
CA ASP A 64 16.75 17.41 -20.74
C ASP A 64 16.35 18.36 -21.88
N GLN A 65 17.39 18.98 -22.50
CA GLN A 65 17.22 19.83 -23.68
C GLN A 65 16.87 19.03 -24.95
N ASN A 66 16.99 17.71 -24.93
CA ASN A 66 16.71 16.81 -26.04
C ASN A 66 15.27 16.26 -26.01
N GLY A 67 14.43 16.70 -25.06
CA GLY A 67 13.01 16.41 -25.01
C GLY A 67 12.65 15.07 -24.37
N ILE A 68 13.52 14.50 -23.52
CA ILE A 68 13.10 13.38 -22.68
C ILE A 68 12.04 13.91 -21.72
N SER A 69 10.85 13.34 -21.82
CA SER A 69 9.71 13.70 -21.00
C SER A 69 9.71 12.85 -19.72
N GLY A 70 9.78 13.52 -18.58
CA GLY A 70 9.53 12.84 -17.30
C GLY A 70 8.13 12.27 -17.20
N ILE A 71 7.19 12.82 -17.95
CA ILE A 71 5.82 12.33 -18.07
C ILE A 71 5.79 10.90 -18.64
N ASP A 72 6.53 10.63 -19.71
CA ASP A 72 6.60 9.29 -20.32
C ASP A 72 7.31 8.29 -19.38
N LEU A 73 8.30 8.77 -18.63
CA LEU A 73 9.00 7.95 -17.65
C LEU A 73 8.11 7.55 -16.47
N CYS A 74 7.20 8.40 -16.00
CA CYS A 74 6.26 8.05 -14.92
C CYS A 74 5.49 6.76 -15.22
N VAL A 75 4.97 6.62 -16.44
CA VAL A 75 4.19 5.45 -16.85
C VAL A 75 5.05 4.18 -16.88
N ASN A 76 6.27 4.29 -17.38
CA ASN A 76 7.20 3.16 -17.45
C ASN A 76 7.65 2.72 -16.04
N ILE A 77 8.01 3.67 -15.19
CA ILE A 77 8.40 3.40 -13.80
C ILE A 77 7.24 2.77 -13.04
N ARG A 78 6.01 3.26 -13.19
CA ARG A 78 4.82 2.71 -12.54
C ARG A 78 4.56 1.26 -12.95
N LYS A 79 4.83 0.89 -14.22
CA LYS A 79 4.71 -0.49 -14.71
C LYS A 79 5.78 -1.40 -14.11
N ALA A 80 7.00 -0.89 -13.92
CA ALA A 80 8.13 -1.65 -13.39
C ALA A 80 8.08 -1.80 -11.85
N ARG A 81 7.68 -0.74 -11.15
CA ARG A 81 7.65 -0.64 -9.68
C ARG A 81 6.32 0.03 -9.24
N PRO A 82 5.21 -0.72 -9.27
CA PRO A 82 3.88 -0.19 -8.97
C PRO A 82 3.72 0.32 -7.52
N GLU A 83 4.56 -0.12 -6.61
CA GLU A 83 4.56 0.24 -5.19
C GLU A 83 5.25 1.57 -4.88
N LEU A 84 6.10 2.08 -5.78
CA LEU A 84 6.88 3.29 -5.48
C LEU A 84 6.06 4.58 -5.70
N PRO A 85 6.01 5.49 -4.73
CA PRO A 85 5.49 6.83 -4.95
C PRO A 85 6.33 7.59 -5.99
N ILE A 86 5.65 8.19 -6.97
CA ILE A 86 6.26 9.04 -7.98
C ILE A 86 5.76 10.47 -7.78
N PHE A 87 6.64 11.37 -7.43
CA PHE A 87 6.36 12.81 -7.28
C PHE A 87 6.89 13.57 -8.49
N LEU A 88 5.96 14.10 -9.28
CA LEU A 88 6.29 14.83 -10.51
C LEU A 88 6.44 16.31 -10.22
N ARG A 89 7.63 16.87 -10.46
CA ARG A 89 7.83 18.32 -10.41
C ARG A 89 7.29 18.97 -11.67
N ARG A 90 6.36 19.87 -11.49
CA ARG A 90 5.78 20.68 -12.55
C ARG A 90 6.33 22.12 -12.49
N THR A 91 6.46 22.74 -13.66
CA THR A 91 6.94 24.13 -13.75
C THR A 91 5.79 25.14 -13.61
N SER A 92 4.59 24.79 -14.07
CA SER A 92 3.46 25.70 -14.17
C SER A 92 2.44 25.57 -13.04
N SER A 93 2.36 24.40 -12.38
CA SER A 93 1.31 24.09 -11.41
C SER A 93 1.80 23.03 -10.43
N ASP A 94 1.16 22.87 -9.28
CA ASP A 94 1.28 21.74 -8.35
C ASP A 94 0.08 20.77 -8.48
N SER A 95 -0.74 20.91 -9.53
CA SER A 95 -1.91 20.07 -9.85
C SER A 95 -1.60 19.12 -11.00
N ASP A 96 -2.34 18.02 -11.07
CA ASP A 96 -2.32 17.02 -12.14
C ASP A 96 -3.49 17.17 -13.13
N GLU A 97 -4.37 18.17 -12.94
CA GLU A 97 -5.64 18.29 -13.68
C GLU A 97 -5.49 18.29 -15.20
N ASP A 98 -4.45 18.90 -15.72
CA ASP A 98 -4.15 19.01 -17.17
C ASP A 98 -3.30 17.87 -17.73
N LEU A 99 -2.93 16.86 -16.91
CA LEU A 99 -2.18 15.71 -17.35
C LEU A 99 -3.11 14.68 -18.05
N PRO A 100 -2.58 13.88 -18.98
CA PRO A 100 -3.30 12.74 -19.54
C PRO A 100 -3.69 11.74 -18.45
N GLU A 101 -4.84 11.07 -18.57
CA GLU A 101 -5.36 10.12 -17.58
C GLU A 101 -4.37 8.97 -17.28
N GLU A 102 -3.61 8.52 -18.25
CA GLU A 102 -2.58 7.49 -18.07
C GLU A 102 -1.47 7.97 -17.12
N VAL A 103 -1.09 9.24 -17.22
CA VAL A 103 -0.07 9.87 -16.39
C VAL A 103 -0.61 10.17 -14.99
N LYS A 104 -1.84 10.66 -14.89
CA LYS A 104 -2.51 10.86 -13.58
C LYS A 104 -2.54 9.56 -12.77
N SER A 105 -2.83 8.45 -13.42
CA SER A 105 -2.84 7.15 -12.76
C SER A 105 -1.44 6.65 -12.36
N ALA A 106 -0.40 7.13 -13.03
CA ALA A 106 0.98 6.74 -12.74
C ALA A 106 1.63 7.59 -11.65
N VAL A 107 1.27 8.88 -11.56
CA VAL A 107 1.85 9.84 -10.61
C VAL A 107 1.13 9.75 -9.27
N THR A 108 1.87 9.82 -8.16
CA THR A 108 1.31 9.85 -6.80
C THR A 108 0.90 11.27 -6.41
N GLY A 109 1.62 12.26 -6.91
CA GLY A 109 1.31 13.67 -6.70
C GLY A 109 2.24 14.56 -7.49
N CYS A 110 1.76 15.78 -7.74
CA CYS A 110 2.53 16.83 -8.40
C CYS A 110 2.97 17.88 -7.37
N TYR A 111 4.12 18.48 -7.61
CA TYR A 111 4.62 19.58 -6.78
C TYR A 111 5.33 20.63 -7.63
N ASN A 112 5.47 21.82 -7.05
CA ASN A 112 6.25 22.91 -7.61
C ASN A 112 7.26 23.39 -6.58
N THR A 113 8.43 23.83 -7.02
CA THR A 113 9.49 24.34 -6.12
C THR A 113 9.08 25.59 -5.34
N ASN A 114 8.08 26.32 -5.82
CA ASN A 114 7.56 27.50 -5.14
C ASN A 114 6.64 27.16 -3.95
N ASN A 115 6.19 25.90 -3.82
CA ASN A 115 5.26 25.46 -2.78
C ASN A 115 5.80 24.20 -2.07
N ALA A 116 6.75 24.42 -1.17
CA ALA A 116 7.38 23.32 -0.41
C ALA A 116 6.37 22.54 0.45
N LYS A 117 5.27 23.18 0.88
CA LYS A 117 4.29 22.54 1.76
C LYS A 117 3.59 21.36 1.10
N VAL A 118 3.26 21.46 -0.17
CA VAL A 118 2.65 20.36 -0.93
C VAL A 118 3.58 19.15 -0.97
N LEU A 119 4.87 19.35 -1.24
CA LEU A 119 5.83 18.26 -1.25
C LEU A 119 6.05 17.65 0.13
N ASP A 120 6.10 18.47 1.19
CA ASP A 120 6.17 17.99 2.57
C ASP A 120 4.98 17.07 2.91
N GLU A 121 3.75 17.48 2.56
CA GLU A 121 2.53 16.69 2.78
C GLU A 121 2.54 15.38 1.98
N LEU A 122 3.03 15.39 0.74
CA LEU A 122 3.18 14.20 -0.08
C LEU A 122 4.21 13.23 0.54
N ILE A 123 5.36 13.73 0.97
CA ILE A 123 6.39 12.90 1.63
C ILE A 123 5.83 12.29 2.90
N ASP A 124 5.23 13.08 3.77
CA ASP A 124 4.66 12.62 5.04
C ASP A 124 3.56 11.56 4.84
N SER A 125 2.82 11.64 3.72
CA SER A 125 1.72 10.71 3.44
C SER A 125 2.16 9.42 2.76
N TYR A 126 3.14 9.47 1.87
CA TYR A 126 3.43 8.36 0.96
C TYR A 126 4.80 7.71 1.11
N ILE A 127 5.78 8.32 1.78
CA ILE A 127 7.07 7.65 1.99
C ILE A 127 7.01 6.72 3.19
N CYS A 128 6.38 5.57 2.97
CA CYS A 128 6.21 4.54 4.00
C CYS A 128 7.54 3.93 4.48
N SER A 129 8.56 3.86 3.64
CA SER A 129 9.87 3.28 3.96
C SER A 129 10.61 3.97 5.09
N MET A 130 10.21 5.18 5.47
CA MET A 130 10.72 5.84 6.68
C MET A 130 10.25 5.17 7.97
N TYR A 131 9.09 4.48 7.92
CA TYR A 131 8.44 3.85 9.06
C TYR A 131 8.33 2.34 8.91
N TYR A 132 8.10 1.83 7.70
CA TYR A 132 7.89 0.42 7.41
C TYR A 132 8.74 -0.03 6.22
N PRO A 133 9.31 -1.24 6.25
CA PRO A 133 9.99 -1.82 5.09
C PRO A 133 9.05 -1.89 3.89
N ILE A 134 9.58 -1.60 2.70
CA ILE A 134 8.80 -1.66 1.45
C ILE A 134 8.33 -3.09 1.19
N GLU A 135 9.19 -4.08 1.46
CA GLU A 135 8.89 -5.49 1.31
C GLU A 135 7.67 -5.89 2.17
N LEU A 136 7.57 -5.34 3.39
CA LEU A 136 6.40 -5.57 4.25
C LEU A 136 5.14 -4.97 3.63
N ALA A 137 5.21 -3.72 3.15
CA ALA A 137 4.05 -3.07 2.54
C ALA A 137 3.60 -3.79 1.25
N GLN A 138 4.54 -4.19 0.40
CA GLN A 138 4.26 -4.97 -0.81
C GLN A 138 3.63 -6.32 -0.49
N GLY A 139 4.24 -7.07 0.41
CA GLY A 139 3.75 -8.40 0.75
C GLY A 139 2.37 -8.37 1.43
N ILE A 140 2.07 -7.37 2.28
CA ILE A 140 0.73 -7.18 2.82
C ILE A 140 -0.28 -6.88 1.70
N GLN A 141 0.08 -6.03 0.73
CA GLN A 141 -0.77 -5.72 -0.40
C GLN A 141 -1.06 -6.96 -1.26
N GLU A 142 -0.03 -7.76 -1.57
CA GLU A 142 -0.14 -9.02 -2.31
C GLU A 142 -1.06 -10.00 -1.59
N ILE A 143 -0.76 -10.32 -0.33
CA ILE A 143 -1.56 -11.24 0.51
C ILE A 143 -3.02 -10.80 0.57
N SER A 144 -3.27 -9.51 0.77
CA SER A 144 -4.64 -9.01 0.90
C SER A 144 -5.40 -9.05 -0.43
N THR A 145 -4.72 -8.73 -1.55
CA THR A 145 -5.31 -8.82 -2.89
C THR A 145 -5.67 -10.26 -3.23
N ASP A 146 -4.81 -11.22 -2.90
CA ASP A 146 -5.07 -12.65 -3.09
C ASP A 146 -6.22 -13.14 -2.22
N ALA A 147 -6.27 -12.75 -0.95
CA ALA A 147 -7.38 -13.09 -0.07
C ALA A 147 -8.73 -12.57 -0.58
N PHE A 148 -8.79 -11.31 -1.04
CA PHE A 148 -9.99 -10.77 -1.67
C PHE A 148 -10.38 -11.54 -2.94
N SER A 149 -9.40 -11.88 -3.79
CA SER A 149 -9.66 -12.58 -5.06
C SER A 149 -10.19 -14.00 -4.84
N ASN A 150 -9.78 -14.65 -3.76
CA ASN A 150 -10.21 -16.00 -3.41
C ASN A 150 -11.67 -16.04 -2.89
N ILE A 151 -12.09 -15.00 -2.16
CA ILE A 151 -13.43 -14.95 -1.56
C ILE A 151 -14.42 -14.21 -2.45
N ILE A 152 -13.97 -13.18 -3.17
CA ILE A 152 -14.81 -12.32 -4.00
C ILE A 152 -14.55 -12.60 -5.47
N HIS A 153 -15.42 -13.36 -6.08
CA HIS A 153 -15.24 -13.86 -7.44
C HIS A 153 -15.66 -12.84 -8.52
N ASN A 154 -15.01 -12.93 -9.69
CA ASN A 154 -15.32 -12.12 -10.87
C ASN A 154 -15.32 -10.59 -10.58
N THR A 155 -14.42 -10.15 -9.74
CA THR A 155 -14.28 -8.75 -9.32
C THR A 155 -12.84 -8.29 -9.61
N LYS A 156 -12.68 -7.08 -10.11
CA LYS A 156 -11.36 -6.47 -10.28
C LYS A 156 -10.99 -5.73 -9.00
N ILE A 157 -9.87 -6.09 -8.41
CA ILE A 157 -9.35 -5.47 -7.19
C ILE A 157 -8.22 -4.53 -7.59
N ASN A 158 -8.39 -3.26 -7.27
CA ASN A 158 -7.35 -2.25 -7.39
C ASN A 158 -6.93 -1.84 -5.98
N CYS A 159 -5.64 -1.79 -5.73
CA CYS A 159 -5.10 -1.22 -4.51
C CYS A 159 -4.44 0.12 -4.84
N ASP A 160 -4.79 1.15 -4.12
CA ASP A 160 -4.06 2.42 -4.15
C ASP A 160 -2.68 2.23 -3.50
N LEU A 161 -1.76 3.16 -3.72
CA LEU A 161 -0.47 3.12 -3.03
C LEU A 161 -0.68 3.12 -1.51
N PRO A 162 0.12 2.32 -0.77
CA PRO A 162 0.09 2.36 0.69
C PRO A 162 0.48 3.75 1.20
N TYR A 163 -0.18 4.20 2.27
CA TYR A 163 0.04 5.51 2.85
C TYR A 163 -0.02 5.48 4.37
N LEU A 164 0.53 6.51 5.00
CA LEU A 164 0.56 6.65 6.45
C LEU A 164 -0.63 7.47 6.95
N VAL A 165 -1.23 7.02 8.03
CA VAL A 165 -2.34 7.69 8.68
C VAL A 165 -1.98 7.95 10.15
N LYS A 166 -2.11 9.19 10.58
CA LYS A 166 -1.90 9.60 11.99
C LYS A 166 -3.21 9.83 12.74
N ASP A 167 -4.34 9.79 12.04
CA ASP A 167 -5.64 9.91 12.69
C ASP A 167 -6.07 8.60 13.36
N GLN A 168 -7.00 8.70 14.29
CA GLN A 168 -7.55 7.59 15.05
C GLN A 168 -8.98 7.23 14.62
N ILE A 169 -9.46 7.84 13.54
CA ILE A 169 -10.83 7.66 13.06
C ILE A 169 -10.93 6.35 12.27
N ILE A 170 -11.96 5.58 12.54
CA ILE A 170 -12.32 4.36 11.81
C ILE A 170 -13.25 4.74 10.66
N TYR A 171 -12.96 4.23 9.47
CA TYR A 171 -13.80 4.41 8.28
C TYR A 171 -14.91 3.36 8.24
N GLY A 172 -16.13 3.78 7.92
CA GLY A 172 -17.30 2.90 7.91
C GLY A 172 -17.78 2.52 9.32
N GLU A 173 -18.84 1.74 9.38
CA GLU A 173 -19.42 1.26 10.64
C GLU A 173 -19.09 -0.20 10.95
N LEU A 174 -18.55 -0.94 9.99
CA LEU A 174 -18.20 -2.34 10.13
C LEU A 174 -16.70 -2.54 10.00
N PHE A 175 -16.08 -3.18 10.98
CA PHE A 175 -14.69 -3.58 10.86
C PHE A 175 -14.40 -4.89 11.57
N SER A 176 -13.39 -5.60 11.09
CA SER A 176 -12.74 -6.69 11.79
C SER A 176 -11.42 -6.22 12.40
N LEU A 177 -11.04 -6.81 13.51
CA LEU A 177 -9.79 -6.53 14.21
C LEU A 177 -9.15 -7.84 14.62
N ILE A 178 -7.87 -8.01 14.28
CA ILE A 178 -7.07 -9.14 14.73
C ILE A 178 -5.76 -8.64 15.35
N PRO A 179 -5.36 -9.14 16.52
CA PRO A 179 -4.09 -8.76 17.12
C PRO A 179 -2.92 -9.36 16.32
N LEU A 180 -1.84 -8.58 16.21
CA LEU A 180 -0.57 -8.99 15.64
C LEU A 180 0.44 -9.07 16.79
N GLU A 181 1.09 -10.20 16.97
CA GLU A 181 2.10 -10.36 17.99
C GLU A 181 3.22 -11.29 17.50
N SER A 182 4.43 -10.74 17.47
CA SER A 182 5.65 -11.44 17.08
C SER A 182 6.86 -10.88 17.82
N ASN A 183 8.03 -11.40 17.51
CA ASN A 183 9.30 -10.92 18.07
C ASN A 183 9.71 -9.53 17.55
N TRP A 184 9.15 -9.09 16.42
CA TRP A 184 9.50 -7.82 15.78
C TRP A 184 8.37 -6.78 15.80
N CYS A 185 7.12 -7.20 16.01
CA CYS A 185 5.99 -6.27 16.12
C CYS A 185 4.94 -6.74 17.13
N ARG A 186 4.21 -5.77 17.65
CA ARG A 186 2.98 -5.98 18.42
C ARG A 186 1.99 -4.89 18.05
N GLY A 187 0.77 -5.26 17.73
CA GLY A 187 -0.25 -4.31 17.34
C GLY A 187 -1.53 -4.97 16.87
N TYR A 188 -2.17 -4.38 15.88
CA TYR A 188 -3.44 -4.85 15.35
C TYR A 188 -3.50 -4.64 13.85
N MET A 189 -4.19 -5.55 13.15
CA MET A 189 -4.69 -5.32 11.81
C MET A 189 -6.19 -5.10 11.88
N MET A 190 -6.68 -4.12 11.16
CA MET A 190 -8.11 -3.82 10.98
C MET A 190 -8.47 -3.84 9.50
N LEU A 191 -9.59 -4.47 9.17
CA LEU A 191 -10.22 -4.35 7.86
C LEU A 191 -11.55 -3.62 8.04
N GLN A 192 -11.73 -2.50 7.35
CA GLN A 192 -12.80 -1.53 7.59
C GLN A 192 -13.64 -1.35 6.32
N THR A 193 -14.96 -1.33 6.48
CA THR A 193 -15.93 -1.18 5.38
C THR A 193 -17.29 -0.74 5.92
N THR A 194 -18.31 -0.72 5.08
CA THR A 194 -19.71 -0.57 5.49
C THR A 194 -20.46 -1.89 5.34
N GLU A 195 -21.46 -2.10 6.18
CA GLU A 195 -22.31 -3.30 6.11
C GLU A 195 -23.03 -3.41 4.77
N ASN A 196 -23.48 -2.27 4.25
CA ASN A 196 -24.17 -2.23 2.97
C ASN A 196 -23.29 -2.67 1.80
N GLU A 197 -22.01 -2.32 1.79
CA GLU A 197 -21.05 -2.73 0.74
C GLU A 197 -20.88 -4.25 0.71
N ILE A 198 -20.74 -4.88 1.88
CA ILE A 198 -20.65 -6.35 1.95
C ILE A 198 -21.96 -7.02 1.56
N LEU A 199 -23.11 -6.48 1.99
CA LEU A 199 -24.43 -6.97 1.55
C LEU A 199 -24.60 -6.89 0.04
N GLU A 200 -24.11 -5.84 -0.62
CA GLU A 200 -24.13 -5.72 -2.08
C GLU A 200 -23.29 -6.81 -2.76
N LEU A 201 -22.08 -7.11 -2.22
CA LEU A 201 -21.26 -8.22 -2.72
C LEU A 201 -22.01 -9.55 -2.65
N ILE A 202 -22.65 -9.85 -1.52
CA ILE A 202 -23.40 -11.09 -1.34
C ILE A 202 -24.58 -11.14 -2.31
N ARG A 203 -25.41 -10.08 -2.39
CA ARG A 203 -26.58 -10.00 -3.28
C ARG A 203 -26.22 -10.09 -4.76
N SER A 204 -25.04 -9.60 -5.15
CA SER A 204 -24.55 -9.69 -6.52
C SER A 204 -24.05 -11.08 -6.90
N GLY A 205 -23.99 -12.03 -5.94
CA GLY A 205 -23.48 -13.39 -6.13
C GLY A 205 -21.97 -13.45 -6.37
N ARG A 206 -21.23 -12.47 -5.82
CA ARG A 206 -19.77 -12.41 -5.94
C ARG A 206 -19.05 -13.11 -4.79
N THR A 207 -19.77 -13.63 -3.83
CA THR A 207 -19.27 -14.43 -2.70
C THR A 207 -19.79 -15.85 -2.77
N GLY A 208 -19.17 -16.78 -2.01
CA GLY A 208 -19.67 -18.16 -1.91
C GLY A 208 -20.96 -18.31 -1.10
N ILE A 209 -21.47 -17.23 -0.49
CA ILE A 209 -22.71 -17.27 0.29
C ILE A 209 -23.91 -17.22 -0.61
N SER A 210 -24.77 -18.26 -0.50
CA SER A 210 -26.06 -18.34 -1.18
C SER A 210 -27.18 -18.10 -0.16
N SER A 211 -27.49 -16.84 0.11
CA SER A 211 -28.60 -16.45 0.97
C SER A 211 -29.63 -15.67 0.18
N GLU A 212 -30.94 -16.06 0.27
CA GLU A 212 -32.03 -15.31 -0.37
C GLU A 212 -32.24 -13.94 0.28
N ARG A 213 -31.88 -13.80 1.57
CA ARG A 213 -31.98 -12.56 2.35
C ARG A 213 -30.74 -12.40 3.24
N PRO A 214 -29.63 -11.96 2.65
CA PRO A 214 -28.41 -11.77 3.41
C PRO A 214 -28.59 -10.74 4.51
N ASP A 215 -28.08 -11.06 5.68
CA ASP A 215 -28.14 -10.23 6.89
C ASP A 215 -26.74 -9.98 7.50
N SER A 216 -26.72 -9.40 8.69
CA SER A 216 -25.47 -9.08 9.41
C SER A 216 -24.63 -10.32 9.75
N ARG A 217 -25.19 -11.52 9.77
CA ARG A 217 -24.41 -12.75 10.03
C ARG A 217 -23.61 -13.13 8.80
N ASP A 218 -24.24 -12.97 7.63
CA ASP A 218 -23.58 -13.23 6.35
C ASP A 218 -22.45 -12.24 6.12
N THR A 219 -22.66 -10.94 6.45
CA THR A 219 -21.61 -9.91 6.36
C THR A 219 -20.46 -10.20 7.31
N ASN A 220 -20.76 -10.59 8.54
CA ASN A 220 -19.74 -10.95 9.52
C ASN A 220 -18.94 -12.19 9.08
N SER A 221 -19.60 -13.18 8.48
CA SER A 221 -18.94 -14.38 7.98
C SER A 221 -17.91 -14.03 6.89
N ILE A 222 -18.31 -13.25 5.88
CA ILE A 222 -17.42 -12.82 4.80
C ILE A 222 -16.23 -12.03 5.35
N LEU A 223 -16.49 -11.04 6.20
CA LEU A 223 -15.41 -10.19 6.75
C LEU A 223 -14.45 -11.00 7.62
N ASN A 224 -14.99 -11.96 8.39
CA ASN A 224 -14.18 -12.85 9.21
C ASN A 224 -13.30 -13.76 8.35
N GLU A 225 -13.84 -14.34 7.29
CA GLU A 225 -13.13 -15.22 6.36
C GLU A 225 -12.00 -14.46 5.65
N ILE A 226 -12.28 -13.27 5.10
CA ILE A 226 -11.25 -12.42 4.48
C ILE A 226 -10.15 -12.10 5.49
N THR A 227 -10.51 -11.69 6.70
CA THR A 227 -9.54 -11.32 7.75
C THR A 227 -8.67 -12.50 8.16
N ASN A 228 -9.25 -13.69 8.28
CA ASN A 228 -8.52 -14.92 8.57
C ASN A 228 -7.53 -15.29 7.45
N MET A 229 -7.95 -15.18 6.20
CA MET A 229 -7.06 -15.46 5.07
C MET A 229 -5.88 -14.47 5.02
N ILE A 230 -6.16 -13.18 5.19
CA ILE A 230 -5.09 -12.16 5.24
C ILE A 230 -4.15 -12.45 6.42
N TRP A 231 -4.69 -12.74 7.59
CA TRP A 231 -3.90 -13.07 8.77
C TRP A 231 -3.05 -14.32 8.56
N GLY A 232 -3.63 -15.37 7.99
CA GLY A 232 -2.91 -16.60 7.65
C GLY A 232 -1.73 -16.34 6.72
N GLY A 233 -1.92 -15.53 5.68
CA GLY A 233 -0.86 -15.14 4.77
C GLY A 233 0.24 -14.30 5.45
N ILE A 234 -0.14 -13.32 6.28
CA ILE A 234 0.82 -12.52 7.07
C ILE A 234 1.60 -13.40 8.04
N LYS A 235 0.91 -14.29 8.76
CA LYS A 235 1.53 -15.22 9.70
C LYS A 235 2.52 -16.12 8.99
N SER A 236 2.13 -16.72 7.88
CA SER A 236 2.97 -17.58 7.07
C SER A 236 4.23 -16.87 6.60
N ARG A 237 4.10 -15.69 6.01
CA ARG A 237 5.21 -15.00 5.37
C ARG A 237 6.17 -14.33 6.37
N TYR A 238 5.67 -13.83 7.50
CA TYR A 238 6.45 -12.94 8.36
C TYR A 238 6.67 -13.43 9.80
N PHE A 239 5.88 -14.39 10.30
CA PHE A 239 5.90 -14.76 11.71
C PHE A 239 6.43 -16.17 12.00
N SER A 240 6.60 -17.01 10.98
CA SER A 240 6.84 -18.44 11.14
C SER A 240 8.29 -18.86 11.40
N SER A 241 9.28 -17.99 11.13
CA SER A 241 10.67 -18.46 11.03
C SER A 241 11.45 -18.53 12.35
N GLN A 242 10.95 -18.03 13.48
CA GLN A 242 11.73 -17.95 14.73
C GLN A 242 10.95 -18.11 16.04
N GLU A 243 9.65 -18.33 16.01
CA GLU A 243 8.91 -18.45 17.27
C GLU A 243 9.04 -19.87 17.84
N SER A 244 9.56 -19.96 19.06
CA SER A 244 9.56 -21.21 19.81
C SER A 244 8.13 -21.76 19.87
N ALA A 245 7.99 -23.05 19.59
CA ALA A 245 6.74 -23.80 19.43
C ALA A 245 5.68 -23.61 20.56
N SER A 246 5.98 -22.92 21.65
CA SER A 246 5.08 -22.66 22.76
C SER A 246 4.20 -21.41 22.61
N GLU A 247 4.55 -20.43 21.76
CA GLU A 247 3.79 -19.19 21.56
C GLU A 247 3.02 -19.18 20.25
N ALA A 248 3.46 -19.93 19.23
CA ALA A 248 2.86 -19.97 17.91
C ALA A 248 1.45 -20.60 17.85
N HIS A 249 0.99 -21.25 18.90
CA HIS A 249 -0.25 -22.07 18.90
C HIS A 249 -1.50 -21.35 19.41
N ARG A 250 -1.45 -20.04 19.65
CA ARG A 250 -2.68 -19.30 19.97
C ARG A 250 -3.42 -18.97 18.68
N THR A 251 -4.45 -19.77 18.39
CA THR A 251 -5.42 -19.42 17.33
C THR A 251 -6.03 -18.08 17.67
N GLN A 252 -5.74 -17.09 16.85
CA GLN A 252 -6.33 -15.75 16.99
C GLN A 252 -7.58 -15.68 16.14
N VAL A 253 -8.69 -15.33 16.74
CA VAL A 253 -9.97 -15.15 16.05
C VAL A 253 -10.21 -13.66 15.85
N PRO A 254 -10.57 -13.21 14.65
CA PRO A 254 -10.92 -11.82 14.41
C PRO A 254 -12.12 -11.40 15.27
N ILE A 255 -12.05 -10.17 15.74
CA ILE A 255 -13.17 -9.52 16.43
C ILE A 255 -13.90 -8.67 15.41
N ILE A 256 -15.18 -8.96 15.17
CA ILE A 256 -16.03 -8.16 14.29
C ILE A 256 -16.79 -7.13 15.13
N VAL A 257 -16.74 -5.88 14.70
CA VAL A 257 -17.45 -4.76 15.36
C VAL A 257 -18.30 -4.03 14.33
N ASN A 258 -19.57 -3.89 14.64
CA ASN A 258 -20.48 -2.99 13.95
C ASN A 258 -20.87 -1.85 14.89
N HIS A 259 -20.50 -0.62 14.54
CA HIS A 259 -20.71 0.54 15.42
C HIS A 259 -21.55 1.64 14.80
N SER A 260 -22.54 1.29 14.00
CA SER A 260 -23.38 2.18 13.19
C SER A 260 -23.88 3.47 13.87
N GLN A 261 -23.74 3.61 15.19
CA GLN A 261 -24.21 4.78 15.94
C GLN A 261 -23.19 5.34 16.94
N LYS A 262 -21.95 4.85 16.99
CA LYS A 262 -20.95 5.28 17.96
C LYS A 262 -19.60 5.49 17.28
N HIS A 263 -18.90 6.54 17.68
CA HIS A 263 -17.51 6.74 17.29
C HIS A 263 -16.60 5.83 18.11
N ILE A 264 -15.70 5.13 17.41
CA ILE A 264 -14.62 4.37 18.00
C ILE A 264 -13.32 4.99 17.52
N SER A 265 -12.38 5.20 18.44
CA SER A 265 -11.04 5.67 18.12
C SER A 265 -10.01 4.74 18.74
N PHE A 266 -8.89 4.52 18.03
CA PHE A 266 -7.74 3.78 18.53
C PHE A 266 -6.65 4.75 18.96
N GLY A 267 -6.19 4.59 20.20
CA GLY A 267 -5.18 5.46 20.80
C GLY A 267 -3.76 5.13 20.37
N SER A 268 -3.40 5.43 19.12
CA SER A 268 -2.01 5.39 18.68
C SER A 268 -1.55 6.77 18.26
N THR A 269 -0.37 7.17 18.72
CA THR A 269 0.32 8.40 18.27
C THR A 269 1.26 8.11 17.09
N GLU A 270 1.59 6.84 16.87
CA GLU A 270 2.47 6.43 15.78
C GLU A 270 1.72 6.39 14.44
N PRO A 271 2.42 6.68 13.33
CA PRO A 271 1.84 6.53 12.01
C PRO A 271 1.40 5.10 11.73
N GLN A 272 0.21 4.94 11.19
CA GLN A 272 -0.39 3.66 10.86
C GLN A 272 -0.26 3.40 9.36
N LEU A 273 0.18 2.20 8.98
CA LEU A 273 0.23 1.79 7.59
C LEU A 273 -1.19 1.47 7.09
N CYS A 274 -1.62 2.17 6.05
CA CYS A 274 -2.97 2.05 5.51
C CYS A 274 -2.96 1.67 4.03
N PHE A 275 -3.86 0.76 3.67
CA PHE A 275 -4.14 0.36 2.30
C PHE A 275 -5.60 0.62 1.98
N LYS A 276 -5.87 1.10 0.77
CA LYS A 276 -7.21 1.30 0.25
C LYS A 276 -7.43 0.39 -0.95
N TYR A 277 -8.36 -0.52 -0.84
CA TYR A 277 -8.77 -1.43 -1.90
C TYR A 277 -10.08 -0.97 -2.51
N ILE A 278 -10.14 -0.97 -3.83
CA ILE A 278 -11.34 -0.63 -4.59
C ILE A 278 -11.74 -1.85 -5.41
N LEU A 279 -12.87 -2.44 -5.07
CA LEU A 279 -13.45 -3.59 -5.75
C LEU A 279 -14.41 -3.10 -6.82
N LYS A 280 -14.13 -3.46 -8.08
CA LYS A 280 -14.93 -3.06 -9.25
C LYS A 280 -15.56 -4.28 -9.89
N ASP A 281 -16.87 -4.22 -10.11
CA ASP A 281 -17.56 -5.25 -10.88
C ASP A 281 -17.49 -4.94 -12.39
N PRO A 282 -16.83 -5.78 -13.20
CA PRO A 282 -16.82 -5.62 -14.64
C PRO A 282 -18.22 -5.65 -15.27
N GLU A 283 -19.18 -6.34 -14.65
CA GLU A 283 -20.58 -6.45 -15.10
C GLU A 283 -21.48 -5.35 -14.52
N LYS A 284 -20.96 -4.46 -13.66
CA LYS A 284 -21.68 -3.33 -13.03
C LYS A 284 -22.92 -3.75 -12.24
N LYS A 285 -22.90 -4.90 -11.58
CA LYS A 285 -23.98 -5.38 -10.70
C LYS A 285 -24.00 -4.66 -9.35
N PHE A 286 -22.88 -4.07 -8.95
CA PHE A 286 -22.76 -3.22 -7.77
C PHE A 286 -21.88 -2.00 -8.06
N SER A 287 -21.99 -0.98 -7.20
CA SER A 287 -21.13 0.21 -7.22
C SER A 287 -19.73 -0.12 -6.72
N ASP A 288 -18.73 0.68 -7.05
CA ASP A 288 -17.38 0.50 -6.53
C ASP A 288 -17.40 0.43 -4.99
N ILE A 289 -16.85 -0.66 -4.45
CA ILE A 289 -16.81 -0.93 -3.01
C ILE A 289 -15.43 -0.62 -2.49
N VAL A 290 -15.35 0.07 -1.36
CA VAL A 290 -14.09 0.51 -0.77
C VAL A 290 -13.84 -0.17 0.57
N LEU A 291 -12.69 -0.84 0.68
CA LEU A 291 -12.21 -1.39 1.94
C LEU A 291 -10.91 -0.70 2.35
N TYR A 292 -10.78 -0.41 3.62
CA TYR A 292 -9.56 0.11 4.21
C TYR A 292 -8.94 -0.93 5.14
N GLN A 293 -7.68 -1.25 4.91
CA GLN A 293 -6.89 -2.08 5.82
C GLN A 293 -5.89 -1.19 6.56
N ARG A 294 -5.87 -1.29 7.87
CA ARG A 294 -4.89 -0.59 8.71
C ARG A 294 -4.08 -1.57 9.54
N LEU A 295 -2.79 -1.31 9.59
CA LEU A 295 -1.89 -1.99 10.50
C LEU A 295 -1.35 -0.97 11.51
N VAL A 296 -1.57 -1.27 12.76
CA VAL A 296 -1.22 -0.43 13.90
C VAL A 296 -0.14 -1.15 14.70
N PHE A 297 1.12 -0.85 14.43
CA PHE A 297 2.28 -1.45 15.11
C PHE A 297 2.77 -0.57 16.25
N ASN A 298 1.90 -0.15 17.13
CA ASN A 298 2.18 0.90 18.09
C ASN A 298 2.70 0.44 19.46
N LEU A 299 2.72 -0.86 19.70
CA LEU A 299 3.11 -1.39 21.01
C LEU A 299 4.57 -1.86 21.07
N SER A 300 5.08 -2.37 19.96
CA SER A 300 6.46 -2.81 19.83
C SER A 300 6.77 -2.85 18.33
N TRP A 301 7.71 -2.05 17.89
CA TRP A 301 8.15 -2.04 16.50
C TRP A 301 9.68 -2.17 16.47
N SER A 302 10.17 -3.26 15.95
CA SER A 302 11.59 -3.60 15.84
C SER A 302 11.89 -4.02 14.41
N PRO A 303 11.97 -3.05 13.46
CA PRO A 303 12.16 -3.35 12.04
C PRO A 303 13.45 -4.12 11.76
N GLU A 304 14.45 -3.99 12.62
CA GLU A 304 15.73 -4.73 12.53
C GLU A 304 15.58 -6.25 12.74
N LYS A 305 14.44 -6.66 13.29
CA LYS A 305 14.09 -8.09 13.49
C LYS A 305 13.12 -8.61 12.44
N PHE A 306 12.65 -7.73 11.57
CA PHE A 306 11.79 -8.13 10.47
C PHE A 306 12.58 -8.99 9.47
N ALA A 307 12.02 -10.15 9.14
CA ALA A 307 12.54 -11.05 8.11
C ALA A 307 11.38 -11.74 7.40
N GLU A 308 11.48 -11.89 6.10
CA GLU A 308 10.56 -12.69 5.31
C GLU A 308 10.86 -14.19 5.46
N SER A 309 9.81 -15.00 5.47
CA SER A 309 9.92 -16.48 5.44
C SER A 309 9.72 -16.99 4.02
N ASP A 310 10.45 -18.02 3.65
CA ASP A 310 10.27 -18.71 2.35
C ASP A 310 9.07 -19.68 2.35
N GLN A 311 8.34 -19.83 3.47
CA GLN A 311 7.18 -20.71 3.58
C GLN A 311 5.95 -20.11 2.90
N THR A 312 5.20 -20.95 2.22
CA THR A 312 3.94 -20.57 1.56
C THR A 312 2.72 -20.85 2.45
N VAL A 313 1.57 -20.24 2.12
CA VAL A 313 0.30 -20.51 2.82
C VAL A 313 -0.08 -21.99 2.73
N ASP A 314 0.20 -22.63 1.59
CA ASP A 314 -0.09 -24.04 1.36
C ASP A 314 0.70 -24.95 2.32
N ASP A 315 1.93 -24.58 2.66
CA ASP A 315 2.75 -25.33 3.62
C ASP A 315 2.11 -25.38 5.02
N PHE A 316 1.40 -24.32 5.41
CA PHE A 316 0.69 -24.24 6.69
C PHE A 316 -0.65 -24.99 6.70
N VAL A 317 -1.34 -25.02 5.57
CA VAL A 317 -2.56 -25.83 5.41
C VAL A 317 -2.21 -27.31 5.44
N ASP A 318 -1.19 -27.73 4.72
CA ASP A 318 -0.72 -29.13 4.70
C ASP A 318 -0.13 -29.54 6.06
N GLY A 319 0.47 -28.61 6.80
CA GLY A 319 0.97 -28.83 8.16
C GLY A 319 -0.13 -28.90 9.24
N GLY A 320 -1.39 -28.60 8.90
CA GLY A 320 -2.51 -28.56 9.84
C GLY A 320 -2.46 -27.38 10.80
N GLU A 321 -1.69 -26.34 10.50
CA GLU A 321 -1.57 -25.12 11.32
C GLU A 321 -2.63 -24.06 10.96
N LEU A 322 -3.26 -24.19 9.79
CA LEU A 322 -4.41 -23.40 9.36
C LEU A 322 -5.58 -24.32 9.07
N GLU A 323 -6.68 -24.14 9.78
CA GLU A 323 -7.95 -24.78 9.48
C GLU A 323 -8.90 -23.74 8.88
N PHE A 324 -9.38 -24.01 7.66
CA PHE A 324 -10.46 -23.24 7.06
C PHE A 324 -11.80 -23.78 7.60
N PHE A 325 -12.59 -22.94 8.21
CA PHE A 325 -13.92 -23.24 8.71
C PHE A 325 -15.00 -22.80 7.74
#